data_396ca6496ecb401753c4783d4c2614b1
#
_entry.id   396ca6496ecb401753c4783d4c2614b1
#
_cell.length_a   1.000
_cell.length_b   1.000
_cell.length_c   1.000
_cell.angle_alpha   90.00
_cell.angle_beta   90.00
_cell.angle_gamma   90.00
#
_symmetry.space_group_name_H-M   'P 1'
#
loop_
_entity.id
_entity.type
_entity.pdbx_description
1 polymer ?
#
loop_
_entity_poly.entity_id
_entity_poly.type
_entity_poly.pdbx_seq_one_letter_code
_entity_poly.pdbx_strand_id
1 'polypeptide(L)'
;MIKLGILSIMQKQKETKVVLLGRRIRSLRTQKGWTQQELGDNADINYKFLGEIERGQQNPSFGILTKIASALKVDLPELFRFEHETTDRKEIENRIARILKDISDEDLSRIYLIFQVIFPTQI
;
A
#
# COMPACT_ATOMS: atom_id res chain seq x y z
N MET A 1 6.22 28.90 9.62
CA MET A 1 5.34 28.88 8.45
C MET A 1 5.78 27.90 7.37
N ILE A 2 7.06 27.88 7.01
CA ILE A 2 7.58 26.94 6.00
C ILE A 2 7.38 25.48 6.41
N LYS A 3 7.56 25.16 7.70
CA LYS A 3 7.36 23.80 8.23
C LYS A 3 5.91 23.32 8.11
N LEU A 4 4.93 24.20 8.29
CA LEU A 4 3.51 23.86 8.17
C LEU A 4 3.13 23.55 6.73
N GLY A 5 3.67 24.28 5.76
CA GLY A 5 3.43 24.04 4.34
C GLY A 5 4.00 22.71 3.88
N ILE A 6 5.21 22.38 4.33
CA ILE A 6 5.87 21.12 4.00
C ILE A 6 5.10 19.94 4.60
N LEU A 7 4.69 20.03 5.85
CA LEU A 7 3.90 18.98 6.51
C LEU A 7 2.57 18.75 5.80
N SER A 8 1.89 19.83 5.37
CA SER A 8 0.63 19.73 4.63
C SER A 8 0.82 19.01 3.29
N ILE A 9 1.89 19.33 2.57
CA ILE A 9 2.22 18.69 1.29
C ILE A 9 2.53 17.21 1.51
N MET A 10 3.32 16.88 2.54
CA MET A 10 3.67 15.50 2.88
C MET A 10 2.42 14.70 3.27
N GLN A 11 1.50 15.29 4.04
CA GLN A 11 0.24 14.65 4.40
C GLN A 11 -0.63 14.38 3.17
N LYS A 12 -0.72 15.33 2.24
CA LYS A 12 -1.48 15.15 1.00
C LYS A 12 -0.90 14.02 0.15
N GLN A 13 0.43 13.91 0.05
CA GLN A 13 1.06 12.81 -0.68
C GLN A 13 0.79 11.46 -0.02
N LYS A 14 0.84 11.40 1.32
CA LYS A 14 0.54 10.20 2.08
C LYS A 14 -0.92 9.79 1.91
N GLU A 15 -1.86 10.75 1.99
CA GLU A 15 -3.28 10.52 1.77
C GLU A 15 -3.54 10.01 0.36
N THR A 16 -2.86 10.56 -0.64
CA THR A 16 -2.99 10.12 -2.03
C THR A 16 -2.58 8.66 -2.20
N LYS A 17 -1.49 8.23 -1.58
CA LYS A 17 -1.02 6.84 -1.64
C LYS A 17 -2.02 5.89 -0.98
N VAL A 18 -2.54 6.24 0.17
CA VAL A 18 -3.54 5.44 0.89
C VAL A 18 -4.83 5.37 0.10
N VAL A 19 -5.24 6.48 -0.53
CA VAL A 19 -6.43 6.55 -1.41
C VAL A 19 -6.25 5.64 -2.63
N LEU A 20 -5.09 5.68 -3.28
CA LEU A 20 -4.81 4.84 -4.45
C LEU A 20 -4.85 3.36 -4.10
N LEU A 21 -4.26 2.99 -2.97
CA LEU A 21 -4.29 1.61 -2.47
C LEU A 21 -5.73 1.16 -2.21
N GLY A 22 -6.52 2.00 -1.54
CA GLY A 22 -7.92 1.71 -1.27
C GLY A 22 -8.74 1.50 -2.55
N ARG A 23 -8.54 2.35 -3.55
CA ARG A 23 -9.19 2.21 -4.86
C ARG A 23 -8.78 0.93 -5.56
N ARG A 24 -7.50 0.56 -5.47
CA ARG A 24 -7.01 -0.68 -6.07
C ARG A 24 -7.66 -1.90 -5.44
N ILE A 25 -7.74 -1.93 -4.12
CA ILE A 25 -8.40 -3.02 -3.38
C ILE A 25 -9.88 -3.10 -3.78
N ARG A 26 -10.57 -1.97 -3.83
CA ARG A 26 -11.97 -1.92 -4.24
C ARG A 26 -12.15 -2.44 -5.67
N SER A 27 -11.28 -2.05 -6.58
CA SER A 27 -11.31 -2.50 -7.97
C SER A 27 -11.18 -4.02 -8.06
N LEU A 28 -10.21 -4.59 -7.37
CA LEU A 28 -10.00 -6.04 -7.35
C LEU A 28 -11.19 -6.78 -6.73
N ARG A 29 -11.77 -6.21 -5.66
CA ARG A 29 -12.96 -6.77 -5.02
C ARG A 29 -14.16 -6.78 -5.95
N THR A 30 -14.44 -5.64 -6.59
CA THR A 30 -15.60 -5.50 -7.48
C THR A 30 -15.46 -6.34 -8.74
N GLN A 31 -14.25 -6.57 -9.23
CA GLN A 31 -13.99 -7.49 -10.34
C GLN A 31 -14.40 -8.92 -10.01
N LYS A 32 -14.32 -9.32 -8.74
CA LYS A 32 -14.81 -10.63 -8.29
C LYS A 32 -16.32 -10.66 -8.04
N GLY A 33 -16.99 -9.51 -8.13
CA GLY A 33 -18.40 -9.40 -7.81
C GLY A 33 -18.69 -9.47 -6.31
N TRP A 34 -17.72 -9.22 -5.47
CA TRP A 34 -17.85 -9.32 -4.02
C TRP A 34 -18.27 -8.01 -3.36
N THR A 35 -19.08 -8.13 -2.31
CA THR A 35 -19.34 -7.01 -1.40
C THR A 35 -18.16 -6.82 -0.45
N GLN A 36 -18.14 -5.69 0.26
CA GLN A 36 -17.14 -5.47 1.31
C GLN A 36 -17.22 -6.56 2.38
N GLN A 37 -18.44 -7.00 2.72
CA GLN A 37 -18.62 -8.05 3.70
C GLN A 37 -18.06 -9.39 3.21
N GLU A 38 -18.27 -9.73 1.95
CA GLU A 38 -17.73 -10.97 1.38
C GLU A 38 -16.20 -10.97 1.39
N LEU A 39 -15.57 -9.88 1.00
CA LEU A 39 -14.11 -9.78 1.08
C LEU A 39 -13.65 -9.81 2.54
N GLY A 40 -14.33 -9.10 3.42
CA GLY A 40 -14.00 -9.10 4.85
C GLY A 40 -14.06 -10.50 5.45
N ASP A 41 -15.11 -11.27 5.14
CA ASP A 41 -15.25 -12.63 5.62
C ASP A 41 -14.14 -13.54 5.09
N ASN A 42 -13.81 -13.43 3.81
CA ASN A 42 -12.74 -14.23 3.19
C ASN A 42 -11.35 -13.86 3.70
N ALA A 43 -11.14 -12.61 4.06
CA ALA A 43 -9.85 -12.11 4.55
C ALA A 43 -9.73 -12.13 6.07
N ASP A 44 -10.79 -12.51 6.77
CA ASP A 44 -10.85 -12.43 8.24
C ASP A 44 -10.58 -10.99 8.73
N ILE A 45 -11.29 -10.05 8.15
CA ILE A 45 -11.20 -8.62 8.46
C ILE A 45 -12.61 -8.08 8.64
N ASN A 46 -12.80 -7.21 9.63
CA ASN A 46 -14.07 -6.53 9.82
C ASN A 46 -14.41 -5.70 8.58
N TYR A 47 -15.62 -5.86 8.04
CA TYR A 47 -16.02 -5.20 6.80
C TYR A 47 -16.06 -3.67 6.91
N LYS A 48 -16.31 -3.13 8.11
CA LYS A 48 -16.29 -1.68 8.33
C LYS A 48 -14.88 -1.12 8.21
N PHE A 49 -13.91 -1.85 8.77
CA PHE A 49 -12.50 -1.51 8.64
C PHE A 49 -12.05 -1.58 7.17
N LEU A 50 -12.48 -2.63 6.46
CA LEU A 50 -12.21 -2.77 5.03
C LEU A 50 -12.78 -1.59 4.25
N GLY A 51 -14.01 -1.15 4.57
CA GLY A 51 -14.61 0.02 3.95
C GLY A 51 -13.79 1.29 4.18
N GLU A 52 -13.25 1.46 5.37
CA GLU A 52 -12.36 2.59 5.68
C GLU A 52 -11.06 2.53 4.86
N ILE A 53 -10.49 1.34 4.69
CA ILE A 53 -9.31 1.15 3.84
C ILE A 53 -9.63 1.54 2.39
N GLU A 54 -10.75 1.08 1.86
CA GLU A 54 -11.16 1.37 0.49
C GLU A 54 -11.39 2.86 0.24
N ARG A 55 -11.82 3.59 1.27
CA ARG A 55 -12.03 5.05 1.18
C ARG A 55 -10.76 5.85 1.47
N GLY A 56 -9.65 5.17 1.76
CA GLY A 56 -8.38 5.84 2.08
C GLY A 56 -8.34 6.47 3.47
N GLN A 57 -9.22 6.04 4.37
CA GLN A 57 -9.33 6.58 5.73
C GLN A 57 -8.43 5.85 6.74
N GLN A 58 -7.92 4.69 6.37
CA GLN A 58 -7.04 3.89 7.22
C GLN A 58 -5.81 3.45 6.43
N ASN A 59 -4.68 3.42 7.12
CA ASN A 59 -3.44 2.90 6.56
C ASN A 59 -3.30 1.45 7.05
N PRO A 60 -3.58 0.45 6.20
CA PRO A 60 -3.55 -0.94 6.65
C PRO A 60 -2.14 -1.40 6.96
N SER A 61 -2.01 -2.25 7.97
CA SER A 61 -0.75 -2.90 8.29
C SER A 61 -0.36 -3.89 7.19
N PHE A 62 0.90 -4.28 7.17
CA PHE A 62 1.39 -5.30 6.25
C PHE A 62 0.60 -6.61 6.41
N GLY A 63 0.31 -7.01 7.66
CA GLY A 63 -0.48 -8.21 7.93
C GLY A 63 -1.88 -8.15 7.32
N ILE A 64 -2.53 -6.99 7.41
CA ILE A 64 -3.85 -6.79 6.80
C ILE A 64 -3.76 -6.89 5.27
N LEU A 65 -2.74 -6.29 4.68
CA LEU A 65 -2.55 -6.36 3.22
C LEU A 65 -2.33 -7.78 2.73
N THR A 66 -1.57 -8.59 3.47
CA THR A 66 -1.37 -9.99 3.10
C THR A 66 -2.66 -10.80 3.17
N LYS A 67 -3.52 -10.53 4.16
CA LYS A 67 -4.83 -11.16 4.26
C LYS A 67 -5.73 -10.79 3.07
N ILE A 68 -5.74 -9.52 2.70
CA ILE A 68 -6.53 -9.03 1.56
C ILE A 68 -6.04 -9.66 0.26
N ALA A 69 -4.73 -9.66 0.01
CA ALA A 69 -4.15 -10.25 -1.19
C ALA A 69 -4.48 -11.75 -1.29
N SER A 70 -4.35 -12.47 -0.19
CA SER A 70 -4.66 -13.88 -0.12
C SER A 70 -6.14 -14.15 -0.43
N ALA A 71 -7.04 -13.38 0.15
CA ALA A 71 -8.48 -13.52 -0.09
C ALA A 71 -8.84 -13.23 -1.54
N LEU A 72 -8.21 -12.23 -2.14
CA LEU A 72 -8.42 -11.87 -3.54
C LEU A 72 -7.68 -12.81 -4.52
N LYS A 73 -6.86 -13.70 -4.00
CA LYS A 73 -6.03 -14.64 -4.80
C LYS A 73 -5.12 -13.90 -5.79
N VAL A 74 -4.52 -12.83 -5.31
CA VAL A 74 -3.51 -12.08 -6.07
C VAL A 74 -2.22 -12.04 -5.28
N ASP A 75 -1.11 -11.88 -5.97
CA ASP A 75 0.18 -11.67 -5.32
C ASP A 75 0.21 -10.28 -4.69
N LEU A 76 0.92 -10.14 -3.57
CA LEU A 76 0.98 -8.87 -2.84
C LEU A 76 1.35 -7.68 -3.72
N PRO A 77 2.32 -7.77 -4.66
CA PRO A 77 2.63 -6.64 -5.54
C PRO A 77 1.44 -6.14 -6.37
N GLU A 78 0.47 -7.00 -6.67
CA GLU A 78 -0.70 -6.60 -7.44
C GLU A 78 -1.54 -5.54 -6.71
N LEU A 79 -1.52 -5.51 -5.37
CA LEU A 79 -2.22 -4.48 -4.60
C LEU A 79 -1.63 -3.08 -4.81
N PHE A 80 -0.37 -3.01 -5.21
CA PHE A 80 0.36 -1.75 -5.39
C PHE A 80 0.48 -1.31 -6.84
N ARG A 81 -0.26 -1.95 -7.73
CA ARG A 81 -0.26 -1.61 -9.16
C ARG A 81 -1.28 -0.50 -9.42
N PHE A 82 -0.85 0.75 -9.29
CA PHE A 82 -1.69 1.93 -9.42
C PHE A 82 -1.59 2.53 -10.83
N GLU A 83 -2.74 2.96 -11.37
CA GLU A 83 -2.83 3.42 -12.77
C GLU A 83 -2.17 4.78 -13.03
N HIS A 84 -1.99 5.61 -12.01
CA HIS A 84 -1.54 7.00 -12.18
C HIS A 84 -0.22 7.32 -11.49
N GLU A 85 0.65 6.32 -11.28
CA GLU A 85 1.96 6.57 -10.74
C GLU A 85 2.97 6.92 -11.84
N THR A 86 4.02 7.66 -11.44
CA THR A 86 5.12 7.93 -12.35
C THR A 86 5.78 6.62 -12.76
N THR A 87 6.06 6.50 -14.06
CA THR A 87 6.81 5.37 -14.61
C THR A 87 8.27 5.74 -14.88
N ASP A 88 8.69 6.95 -14.52
CA ASP A 88 10.09 7.38 -14.67
C ASP A 88 10.96 6.63 -13.66
N ARG A 89 11.64 5.62 -14.17
CA ARG A 89 12.50 4.75 -13.38
C ARG A 89 13.57 5.53 -12.62
N LYS A 90 14.19 6.48 -13.29
CA LYS A 90 15.29 7.28 -12.69
C LYS A 90 14.78 8.08 -11.49
N GLU A 91 13.62 8.68 -11.63
CA GLU A 91 13.01 9.45 -10.53
C GLU A 91 12.67 8.55 -9.36
N ILE A 92 12.09 7.38 -9.62
CA ILE A 92 11.75 6.41 -8.57
C ILE A 92 13.01 5.93 -7.84
N GLU A 93 14.05 5.55 -8.58
CA GLU A 93 15.34 5.13 -8.00
C GLU A 93 15.91 6.21 -7.09
N ASN A 94 15.89 7.47 -7.54
CA ASN A 94 16.43 8.58 -6.76
C ASN A 94 15.63 8.80 -5.47
N ARG A 95 14.32 8.69 -5.52
CA ARG A 95 13.46 8.83 -4.35
C ARG A 95 13.70 7.72 -3.32
N ILE A 96 13.81 6.49 -3.79
CA ILE A 96 14.11 5.34 -2.93
C ILE A 96 15.48 5.51 -2.28
N ALA A 97 16.48 5.91 -3.05
CA ALA A 97 17.84 6.12 -2.53
C ALA A 97 17.87 7.17 -1.42
N ARG A 98 17.08 8.25 -1.56
CA ARG A 98 17.00 9.28 -0.51
C ARG A 98 16.41 8.73 0.78
N ILE A 99 15.33 7.94 0.66
CA ILE A 99 14.68 7.33 1.83
C ILE A 99 15.68 6.40 2.54
N LEU A 100 16.34 5.54 1.78
CA LEU A 100 17.29 4.56 2.34
C LEU A 100 18.47 5.21 3.04
N LYS A 101 18.84 6.43 2.61
CA LYS A 101 19.98 7.15 3.17
C LYS A 101 19.72 7.65 4.59
N ASP A 102 18.47 7.98 4.90
CA ASP A 102 18.10 8.67 6.15
C ASP A 102 17.37 7.79 7.16
N ILE A 103 17.00 6.57 6.81
CA ILE A 103 16.27 5.69 7.72
C ILE A 103 17.21 4.99 8.70
N SER A 104 16.64 4.51 9.81
CA SER A 104 17.39 3.74 10.80
C SER A 104 17.76 2.35 10.28
N ASP A 105 18.77 1.72 10.90
CA ASP A 105 19.16 0.35 10.56
C ASP A 105 18.00 -0.63 10.80
N GLU A 106 17.20 -0.39 11.83
CA GLU A 106 16.04 -1.21 12.14
C GLU A 106 14.98 -1.14 11.02
N ASP A 107 14.68 0.06 10.55
CA ASP A 107 13.73 0.25 9.46
C ASP A 107 14.27 -0.29 8.14
N LEU A 108 15.56 -0.17 7.90
CA LEU A 108 16.20 -0.76 6.72
C LEU A 108 16.03 -2.27 6.71
N SER A 109 16.23 -2.92 7.86
CA SER A 109 16.03 -4.37 7.99
C SER A 109 14.58 -4.77 7.72
N ARG A 110 13.63 -3.98 8.21
CA ARG A 110 12.20 -4.22 7.95
C ARG A 110 11.87 -4.11 6.47
N ILE A 111 12.40 -3.08 5.80
CA ILE A 111 12.22 -2.90 4.35
C ILE A 111 12.82 -4.08 3.59
N TYR A 112 13.99 -4.55 3.98
CA TYR A 112 14.63 -5.69 3.34
C TYR A 112 13.75 -6.96 3.44
N LEU A 113 13.16 -7.20 4.61
CA LEU A 113 12.26 -8.33 4.80
C LEU A 113 11.02 -8.22 3.91
N ILE A 114 10.46 -7.01 3.79
CA ILE A 114 9.31 -6.77 2.89
C ILE A 114 9.70 -7.05 1.44
N PHE A 115 10.86 -6.60 1.01
CA PHE A 115 11.34 -6.83 -0.36
C PHE A 115 11.52 -8.33 -0.63
N GLN A 116 11.98 -9.10 0.34
CA GLN A 116 12.11 -10.55 0.18
C GLN A 116 10.76 -11.23 -0.06
N VAL A 117 9.69 -10.71 0.56
CA VAL A 117 8.34 -11.23 0.33
C VAL A 117 7.81 -10.83 -1.04
N ILE A 118 8.03 -9.58 -1.45
CA ILE A 118 7.51 -9.05 -2.72
C ILE A 118 8.31 -9.56 -3.92
N PHE A 119 9.62 -9.68 -3.78
CA PHE A 119 10.53 -10.08 -4.85
C PHE A 119 11.44 -11.23 -4.42
N PRO A 120 10.88 -12.41 -4.17
CA PRO A 120 11.65 -13.52 -3.56
C PRO A 120 12.78 -14.05 -4.45
N THR A 121 12.70 -13.88 -5.77
CA THR A 121 13.74 -14.35 -6.71
C THR A 121 14.88 -13.36 -6.93
N GLN A 122 14.77 -12.16 -6.39
CA GLN A 122 15.72 -11.06 -6.61
C GLN A 122 16.72 -10.89 -5.47
N ILE A 123 16.52 -11.58 -4.35
CA ILE A 123 17.25 -11.31 -3.12
C ILE A 123 17.98 -12.54 -2.61
#